data_58bf879399ba45cef685a469b235cf14
#
_entry.id   58bf879399ba45cef685a469b235cf14
#
_cell.length_a   1.000
_cell.length_b   1.000
_cell.length_c   1.000
_cell.angle_alpha   90.00
_cell.angle_beta   90.00
_cell.angle_gamma   90.00
#
_symmetry.space_group_name_H-M   'P 1'
#
loop_
_entity.id
_entity.type
_entity.pdbx_description
1 polymer ?
#
loop_
_entity_poly.entity_id
_entity_poly.type
_entity_poly.pdbx_seq_one_letter_code
_entity_poly.pdbx_strand_id
1 'polypeptide(L)'
;MGIDADMFNSPEWMSEALRIGNTGLWAIEVDEENGKHRMTANETMLLLLGLETHPSPEDCFRHWYGRVDEAYRAAVDECVGKMLSTGQRYEVQYPWLHPVCGRIFVRCGGKIAENRLKP
;
A
#
# COMPACT_ATOMS: atom_id res chain seq x y z
N MET A 1 -31.68 17.28 9.81
CA MET A 1 -31.32 15.90 9.52
C MET A 1 -29.85 15.69 9.84
N GLY A 2 -29.54 14.71 10.62
CA GLY A 2 -28.18 14.43 10.99
C GLY A 2 -27.58 13.30 10.17
N ILE A 3 -26.28 13.20 10.22
CA ILE A 3 -25.57 12.09 9.62
C ILE A 3 -25.46 10.99 10.67
N ASP A 4 -25.85 9.79 10.29
CA ASP A 4 -25.70 8.64 11.15
C ASP A 4 -24.22 8.32 11.32
N ALA A 5 -23.76 8.26 12.56
CA ALA A 5 -22.35 7.97 12.83
C ALA A 5 -21.89 6.63 12.25
N ASP A 6 -22.82 5.68 12.11
CA ASP A 6 -22.48 4.38 11.54
C ASP A 6 -22.14 4.45 10.06
N MET A 7 -22.55 5.49 9.36
CA MET A 7 -22.20 5.67 7.95
C MET A 7 -20.69 5.75 7.76
N PHE A 8 -19.99 6.38 8.70
CA PHE A 8 -18.54 6.55 8.57
C PHE A 8 -17.76 5.25 8.75
N ASN A 9 -18.44 4.24 9.31
CA ASN A 9 -17.79 2.95 9.53
C ASN A 9 -18.24 1.89 8.52
N SER A 10 -19.13 2.24 7.59
CA SER A 10 -19.58 1.26 6.62
C SER A 10 -18.49 1.03 5.56
N PRO A 11 -18.26 -0.22 5.13
CA PRO A 11 -17.29 -0.51 4.07
C PRO A 11 -17.59 0.22 2.77
N GLU A 12 -18.86 0.36 2.42
CA GLU A 12 -19.27 1.04 1.20
C GLU A 12 -18.90 2.52 1.23
N TRP A 13 -19.16 3.17 2.35
CA TRP A 13 -18.84 4.59 2.50
C TRP A 13 -17.33 4.81 2.46
N MET A 14 -16.58 3.96 3.17
CA MET A 14 -15.12 4.03 3.19
C MET A 14 -14.53 3.86 1.79
N SER A 15 -15.01 2.84 1.06
CA SER A 15 -14.53 2.59 -0.29
C SER A 15 -14.82 3.78 -1.21
N GLU A 16 -16.00 4.35 -1.11
CA GLU A 16 -16.37 5.48 -1.95
C GLU A 16 -15.54 6.73 -1.62
N ALA A 17 -15.32 6.99 -0.33
CA ALA A 17 -14.52 8.13 0.09
C ALA A 17 -13.07 8.01 -0.39
N LEU A 18 -12.50 6.81 -0.29
CA LEU A 18 -11.14 6.55 -0.75
C LEU A 18 -11.03 6.71 -2.27
N ARG A 19 -12.04 6.22 -3.00
CA ARG A 19 -12.07 6.33 -4.46
C ARG A 19 -12.13 7.80 -4.88
N ILE A 20 -13.01 8.58 -4.28
CA ILE A 20 -13.17 10.01 -4.58
C ILE A 20 -11.89 10.76 -4.25
N GLY A 21 -11.27 10.43 -3.12
CA GLY A 21 -10.01 11.04 -2.71
C GLY A 21 -8.78 10.49 -3.43
N ASN A 22 -8.98 9.57 -4.34
CA ASN A 22 -7.90 8.93 -5.08
C ASN A 22 -6.84 8.30 -4.16
N THR A 23 -7.31 7.67 -3.10
CA THR A 23 -6.47 7.03 -2.10
C THR A 23 -6.61 5.53 -2.17
N GLY A 24 -5.52 4.84 -2.42
CA GLY A 24 -5.50 3.39 -2.47
C GLY A 24 -5.13 2.80 -1.12
N LEU A 25 -5.63 1.60 -0.87
CA LEU A 25 -5.28 0.83 0.33
C LEU A 25 -4.49 -0.40 -0.08
N TRP A 26 -3.52 -0.75 0.74
CA TRP A 26 -2.66 -1.89 0.49
C TRP A 26 -2.27 -2.59 1.79
N ALA A 27 -1.89 -3.85 1.67
CA ALA A 27 -1.34 -4.62 2.77
C ALA A 27 -0.21 -5.48 2.24
N ILE A 28 0.89 -5.53 2.95
CA ILE A 28 2.04 -6.35 2.59
C ILE A 28 2.27 -7.36 3.69
N GLU A 29 2.37 -8.63 3.30
CA GLU A 29 2.75 -9.72 4.18
C GLU A 29 4.17 -10.14 3.85
N VAL A 30 4.98 -10.32 4.88
CA VAL A 30 6.35 -10.79 4.73
C VAL A 30 6.44 -12.17 5.35
N ASP A 31 6.81 -13.15 4.55
CA ASP A 31 7.09 -14.50 5.02
C ASP A 31 8.58 -14.61 5.22
N GLU A 32 9.02 -14.45 6.46
CA GLU A 32 10.44 -14.45 6.78
C GLU A 32 11.11 -15.80 6.52
N GLU A 33 10.37 -16.89 6.68
CA GLU A 33 10.92 -18.22 6.44
C GLU A 33 11.29 -18.45 4.99
N ASN A 34 10.43 -18.01 4.08
CA ASN A 34 10.63 -18.21 2.65
C ASN A 34 11.13 -16.98 1.92
N GLY A 35 11.26 -15.86 2.63
CA GLY A 35 11.70 -14.61 2.02
C GLY A 35 10.71 -14.04 1.00
N LYS A 36 9.46 -14.46 1.06
CA LYS A 36 8.45 -14.03 0.11
C LYS A 36 7.70 -12.81 0.61
N HIS A 37 7.40 -11.92 -0.32
CA HIS A 37 6.59 -10.73 -0.06
C HIS A 37 5.32 -10.81 -0.89
N ARG A 38 4.21 -10.49 -0.26
CA ARG A 38 2.89 -10.54 -0.90
C ARG A 38 2.18 -9.22 -0.63
N MET A 39 1.60 -8.65 -1.68
CA MET A 39 0.87 -7.39 -1.57
C MET A 39 -0.55 -7.56 -2.04
N THR A 40 -1.47 -7.09 -1.22
CA THR A 40 -2.89 -7.02 -1.58
C THR A 40 -3.26 -5.54 -1.68
N ALA A 41 -4.02 -5.19 -2.70
CA ALA A 41 -4.39 -3.81 -2.97
C ALA A 41 -5.88 -3.74 -3.31
N ASN A 42 -6.53 -2.66 -2.89
CA ASN A 42 -7.93 -2.46 -3.29
C ASN A 42 -7.99 -1.93 -4.72
N GLU A 43 -9.20 -1.79 -5.27
CA GLU A 43 -9.37 -1.36 -6.65
C GLU A 43 -8.73 -0.02 -6.95
N THR A 44 -8.90 0.95 -6.06
CA THR A 44 -8.29 2.26 -6.26
C THR A 44 -6.78 2.17 -6.30
N MET A 45 -6.18 1.35 -5.43
CA MET A 45 -4.75 1.15 -5.43
C MET A 45 -4.26 0.48 -6.71
N LEU A 46 -5.01 -0.50 -7.20
CA LEU A 46 -4.65 -1.17 -8.45
C LEU A 46 -4.65 -0.19 -9.62
N LEU A 47 -5.63 0.72 -9.67
CA LEU A 47 -5.66 1.76 -10.68
C LEU A 47 -4.46 2.71 -10.56
N LEU A 48 -4.12 3.10 -9.34
CA LEU A 48 -2.96 3.95 -9.11
C LEU A 48 -1.66 3.26 -9.54
N LEU A 49 -1.61 1.94 -9.42
CA LEU A 49 -0.47 1.15 -9.87
C LEU A 49 -0.48 0.88 -11.39
N GLY A 50 -1.51 1.32 -12.09
CA GLY A 50 -1.62 1.13 -13.52
C GLY A 50 -1.97 -0.29 -13.92
N LEU A 51 -2.65 -1.02 -13.03
CA LEU A 51 -3.04 -2.40 -13.28
C LEU A 51 -4.51 -2.48 -13.67
N GLU A 52 -4.79 -3.21 -14.74
CA GLU A 52 -6.17 -3.40 -15.22
C GLU A 52 -6.81 -4.67 -14.66
N THR A 53 -5.99 -5.58 -14.17
CA THR A 53 -6.46 -6.87 -13.63
C THR A 53 -5.87 -7.08 -12.25
N HIS A 54 -6.44 -8.04 -11.52
CA HIS A 54 -5.94 -8.40 -10.20
C HIS A 54 -4.77 -9.39 -10.32
N PRO A 55 -3.54 -8.96 -10.05
CA PRO A 55 -2.40 -9.87 -10.08
C PRO A 55 -2.39 -10.77 -8.85
N SER A 56 -1.56 -11.80 -8.87
CA SER A 56 -1.31 -12.55 -7.65
C SER A 56 -0.62 -11.64 -6.63
N PRO A 57 -0.73 -11.92 -5.32
CA PRO A 57 -0.08 -11.08 -4.32
C PRO A 57 1.43 -10.95 -4.51
N GLU A 58 2.11 -11.98 -4.95
CA GLU A 58 3.54 -11.91 -5.23
C GLU A 58 3.84 -11.00 -6.42
N ASP A 59 3.04 -11.12 -7.49
CA ASP A 59 3.21 -10.28 -8.67
C ASP A 59 2.86 -8.82 -8.37
N CYS A 60 1.87 -8.59 -7.53
CA CYS A 60 1.50 -7.25 -7.12
C CYS A 60 2.67 -6.57 -6.39
N PHE A 61 3.30 -7.28 -5.47
CA PHE A 61 4.47 -6.77 -4.77
C PHE A 61 5.61 -6.46 -5.74
N ARG A 62 5.92 -7.39 -6.64
CA ARG A 62 7.00 -7.19 -7.62
C ARG A 62 6.72 -6.01 -8.53
N HIS A 63 5.46 -5.85 -8.94
CA HIS A 63 5.07 -4.73 -9.79
C HIS A 63 5.30 -3.40 -9.08
N TRP A 64 4.89 -3.31 -7.82
CA TRP A 64 5.10 -2.10 -7.04
C TRP A 64 6.58 -1.85 -6.76
N TYR A 65 7.24 -2.81 -6.14
CA TYR A 65 8.62 -2.63 -5.67
C TYR A 65 9.59 -2.42 -6.83
N GLY A 66 9.41 -3.15 -7.89
CA GLY A 66 10.29 -3.06 -9.04
C GLY A 66 10.23 -1.73 -9.79
N ARG A 67 9.18 -0.94 -9.56
CA ARG A 67 9.00 0.36 -10.21
C ARG A 67 9.34 1.54 -9.31
N VAL A 68 9.73 1.28 -8.07
CA VAL A 68 10.30 2.32 -7.21
C VAL A 68 11.61 2.77 -7.83
N ASP A 69 11.83 4.07 -7.92
CA ASP A 69 13.08 4.61 -8.44
C ASP A 69 14.25 3.99 -7.68
N GLU A 70 15.23 3.47 -8.40
CA GLU A 70 16.32 2.71 -7.81
C GLU A 70 17.07 3.51 -6.75
N ALA A 71 17.24 4.80 -6.96
CA ALA A 71 17.93 5.67 -6.01
C ALA A 71 17.18 5.82 -4.69
N TYR A 72 15.87 5.47 -4.66
CA TYR A 72 15.03 5.62 -3.49
C TYR A 72 14.69 4.30 -2.81
N ARG A 73 15.11 3.17 -3.36
CA ARG A 73 14.80 1.85 -2.77
C ARG A 73 15.34 1.70 -1.36
N ALA A 74 16.55 2.20 -1.12
CA ALA A 74 17.13 2.13 0.21
C ALA A 74 16.28 2.91 1.23
N ALA A 75 15.76 4.06 0.85
CA ALA A 75 14.91 4.86 1.74
C ALA A 75 13.58 4.15 2.01
N VAL A 76 13.00 3.52 1.01
CA VAL A 76 11.78 2.73 1.17
C VAL A 76 12.02 1.55 2.10
N ASP A 77 13.11 0.82 1.89
CA ASP A 77 13.47 -0.32 2.72
C ASP A 77 13.72 0.09 4.18
N GLU A 78 14.37 1.21 4.39
CA GLU A 78 14.61 1.74 5.72
C GLU A 78 13.31 2.10 6.43
N CYS A 79 12.39 2.72 5.70
CA CYS A 79 11.09 3.09 6.24
C CYS A 79 10.29 1.85 6.67
N VAL A 80 10.27 0.82 5.83
CA VAL A 80 9.62 -0.45 6.15
C VAL A 80 10.26 -1.09 7.36
N GLY A 81 11.60 -1.09 7.42
CA GLY A 81 12.33 -1.63 8.57
C GLY A 81 11.98 -0.94 9.87
N LYS A 82 11.84 0.38 9.84
CA LYS A 82 11.46 1.14 11.02
C LYS A 82 10.03 0.83 11.46
N MET A 83 9.11 0.68 10.52
CA MET A 83 7.75 0.26 10.86
C MET A 83 7.73 -1.09 11.55
N LEU A 84 8.50 -2.04 11.03
CA LEU A 84 8.54 -3.38 11.59
C LEU A 84 9.20 -3.41 12.97
N SER A 85 10.22 -2.62 13.19
CA SER A 85 10.96 -2.63 14.45
C SER A 85 10.32 -1.82 15.56
N THR A 86 9.63 -0.72 15.23
CA THR A 86 9.03 0.16 16.24
C THR A 86 7.54 0.00 16.39
N GLY A 87 6.86 -0.57 15.40
CA GLY A 87 5.40 -0.68 15.39
C GLY A 87 4.71 0.66 15.15
N GLN A 88 5.45 1.71 14.85
CA GLN A 88 4.88 3.03 14.63
C GLN A 88 4.58 3.29 13.16
N ARG A 89 3.74 4.28 12.92
CA ARG A 89 3.41 4.70 11.56
C ARG A 89 4.55 5.53 10.99
N TYR A 90 4.88 5.24 9.74
CA TYR A 90 5.86 6.01 8.98
C TYR A 90 5.32 6.35 7.61
N GLU A 91 5.82 7.45 7.05
CA GLU A 91 5.48 7.84 5.69
C GLU A 91 6.76 7.97 4.87
N VAL A 92 6.63 7.71 3.57
CA VAL A 92 7.73 7.86 2.64
C VAL A 92 7.18 8.40 1.32
N GLN A 93 7.96 9.26 0.67
CA GLN A 93 7.64 9.76 -0.66
C GLN A 93 8.77 9.37 -1.59
N TYR A 94 8.41 8.93 -2.78
CA TYR A 94 9.42 8.48 -3.74
C TYR A 94 8.89 8.57 -5.16
N PRO A 95 9.78 8.72 -6.14
CA PRO A 95 9.40 8.60 -7.54
C PRO A 95 9.09 7.15 -7.88
N TRP A 96 8.09 6.96 -8.70
CA TRP A 96 7.63 5.64 -9.09
C TRP A 96 7.34 5.62 -10.58
N LEU A 97 7.77 4.57 -11.28
CA LEU A 97 7.61 4.48 -12.72
C LEU A 97 6.26 3.85 -13.07
N HIS A 98 5.28 4.69 -13.33
CA HIS A 98 3.95 4.24 -13.74
C HIS A 98 3.99 3.64 -15.14
N PRO A 99 3.31 2.50 -15.39
CA PRO A 99 3.38 1.84 -16.70
C PRO A 99 2.90 2.69 -17.87
N VAL A 100 2.01 3.62 -17.63
CA VAL A 100 1.42 4.47 -18.68
C VAL A 100 1.90 5.90 -18.59
N CYS A 101 1.85 6.48 -17.39
CA CYS A 101 2.14 7.91 -17.20
C CYS A 101 3.64 8.22 -17.09
N GLY A 102 4.47 7.21 -16.93
CA GLY A 102 5.90 7.43 -16.69
C GLY A 102 6.17 7.77 -15.23
N ARG A 103 7.19 8.58 -15.00
CA ARG A 103 7.62 8.89 -13.65
C ARG A 103 6.60 9.76 -12.92
N ILE A 104 6.12 9.28 -11.78
CA ILE A 104 5.21 10.01 -10.91
C ILE A 104 5.79 10.02 -9.49
N PHE A 105 5.26 10.89 -8.64
CA PHE A 105 5.62 10.87 -7.22
C PHE A 105 4.52 10.19 -6.44
N VAL A 106 4.93 9.31 -5.53
CA VAL A 106 4.01 8.57 -4.68
C VAL A 106 4.29 8.89 -3.23
N ARG A 107 3.25 9.08 -2.46
CA ARG A 107 3.33 9.25 -1.02
C ARG A 107 2.62 8.06 -0.38
N CYS A 108 3.35 7.31 0.42
CA CYS A 108 2.81 6.14 1.11
C CYS A 108 2.95 6.29 2.61
N GLY A 109 1.96 5.81 3.34
CA GLY A 109 2.05 5.73 4.78
C GLY A 109 1.56 4.37 5.23
N GLY A 110 2.15 3.84 6.28
CA GLY A 110 1.74 2.54 6.77
C GLY A 110 2.20 2.28 8.18
N LYS A 111 1.66 1.23 8.76
CA LYS A 111 2.07 0.72 10.07
C LYS A 111 1.78 -0.76 10.13
N ILE A 112 2.36 -1.44 11.09
CA ILE A 112 2.12 -2.85 11.28
C ILE A 112 0.72 -3.07 11.87
N ALA A 113 0.01 -4.09 11.39
CA ALA A 113 -1.31 -4.42 11.91
C ALA A 113 -1.18 -5.21 13.21
N GLU A 114 -1.96 -4.83 14.21
CA GLU A 114 -1.88 -5.43 15.54
C GLU A 114 -2.14 -6.93 15.57
N ASN A 115 -3.16 -7.37 14.85
CA ASN A 115 -3.56 -8.76 14.91
C ASN A 115 -2.65 -9.70 14.15
N ARG A 116 -1.57 -9.21 13.60
CA ARG A 116 -0.62 -10.02 12.87
C ARG A 116 0.31 -10.79 13.76
N LEU A 117 0.50 -10.28 14.97
CA LEU A 117 1.45 -10.89 15.89
C LEU A 117 0.82 -12.11 16.55
N LYS A 118 1.28 -13.26 16.15
CA LYS A 118 0.79 -14.52 16.66
C LYS A 118 1.81 -15.13 17.57
N PRO A 119 1.34 -15.81 18.61
CA PRO A 119 2.27 -16.59 19.40
C PRO A 119 2.87 -17.71 18.58
#